data_1406de73535b77255dc137b6a98afb48
#
_entry.id   1406de73535b77255dc137b6a98afb48
#
_cell.length_a   1.000
_cell.length_b   1.000
_cell.length_c   1.000
_cell.angle_alpha   90.00
_cell.angle_beta   90.00
_cell.angle_gamma   90.00
#
_symmetry.space_group_name_H-M   'P 1'
#
loop_
_entity.id
_entity.type
_entity.pdbx_description
1 polymer ?
#
loop_
_entity_poly.entity_id
_entity_poly.type
_entity_poly.pdbx_seq_one_letter_code
_entity_poly.pdbx_strand_id
1 'polypeptide(L)'
;MSAGLIEGPGTVREKVTLTRPVDQAGMEKDPLKLAARLMGPDVAAIGLGAAGLVSWPDGTLVWGPNVVGRDIPFKDLLESRFGLPTVVDNDANLAALAEARVGAARGRQHVLLVTLGTGIGGGNVIDGKIYRGRSFAGEVGHMVVDVGGPRCTCGQRGCWETFASGRRLDQIARDVAAADPAGRTASLAGSGPAAGIHLTEAAIQGDPPAAQAVGEMGIWLGIGLASLVALLDPEVIVVGGGAARVGDILLDPARQSMMSTLEGSAFREPTPLVAAGLGEDAGIVGAGLVAAELARG
;
A
#
# COMPACT_ATOMS: atom_id res chain seq x y z
N MET A 1 -0.14 14.18 2.52
CA MET A 1 0.33 14.14 1.12
C MET A 1 1.79 14.52 1.08
N SER A 2 2.59 13.83 0.29
CA SER A 2 4.03 14.13 0.17
C SER A 2 4.41 14.23 -1.30
N ALA A 3 5.39 15.08 -1.61
CA ALA A 3 6.03 15.15 -2.92
C ALA A 3 7.55 15.07 -2.74
N GLY A 4 8.24 14.56 -3.76
CA GLY A 4 9.68 14.44 -3.77
C GLY A 4 10.28 14.84 -5.12
N LEU A 5 11.43 15.47 -5.09
CA LEU A 5 12.29 15.65 -6.26
C LEU A 5 13.11 14.38 -6.42
N ILE A 6 12.91 13.69 -7.54
CA ILE A 6 13.57 12.40 -7.82
C ILE A 6 14.67 12.61 -8.85
N GLU A 7 15.85 12.10 -8.57
CA GLU A 7 16.99 12.12 -9.47
C GLU A 7 17.48 10.71 -9.78
N GLY A 8 17.87 10.47 -11.03
CA GLY A 8 18.41 9.18 -11.47
C GLY A 8 17.42 8.03 -11.26
N PRO A 9 17.91 6.85 -10.86
CA PRO A 9 17.08 5.64 -10.73
C PRO A 9 16.28 5.56 -9.41
N GLY A 10 15.83 6.70 -8.85
CA GLY A 10 14.94 6.70 -7.68
C GLY A 10 15.50 7.35 -6.42
N THR A 11 16.52 8.19 -6.53
CA THR A 11 17.05 8.95 -5.38
C THR A 11 16.15 10.14 -5.05
N VAL A 12 15.59 10.16 -3.84
CA VAL A 12 14.83 11.30 -3.32
C VAL A 12 15.81 12.37 -2.82
N ARG A 13 15.92 13.49 -3.55
CA ARG A 13 16.81 14.61 -3.15
C ARG A 13 16.15 15.55 -2.17
N GLU A 14 14.88 15.81 -2.36
CA GLU A 14 14.10 16.73 -1.53
C GLU A 14 12.71 16.16 -1.34
N LYS A 15 12.14 16.30 -0.15
CA LYS A 15 10.78 15.85 0.19
C LYS A 15 10.04 16.95 0.90
N VAL A 16 8.83 17.24 0.44
CA VAL A 16 7.90 18.17 1.09
C VAL A 16 6.60 17.47 1.41
N THR A 17 5.98 17.86 2.51
CA THR A 17 4.74 17.22 2.99
C THR A 17 3.71 18.29 3.36
N LEU A 18 2.44 18.01 3.06
CA LEU A 18 1.27 18.75 3.52
C LEU A 18 0.33 17.82 4.29
N THR A 19 -0.43 18.40 5.19
CA THR A 19 -1.56 17.71 5.81
C THR A 19 -2.56 17.25 4.75
N ARG A 20 -3.27 16.16 5.04
CA ARG A 20 -4.27 15.64 4.13
C ARG A 20 -5.43 16.64 3.96
N PRO A 21 -5.87 16.94 2.73
CA PRO A 21 -7.03 17.77 2.48
C PRO A 21 -8.30 17.22 3.09
N VAL A 22 -9.20 18.12 3.49
CA VAL A 22 -10.49 17.76 4.10
C VAL A 22 -11.67 17.92 3.14
N ASP A 23 -11.44 18.50 1.96
CA ASP A 23 -12.45 18.72 0.94
C ASP A 23 -11.87 18.52 -0.49
N GLN A 24 -12.76 18.47 -1.48
CA GLN A 24 -12.37 18.29 -2.88
C GLN A 24 -11.49 19.43 -3.41
N ALA A 25 -11.80 20.67 -3.03
CA ALA A 25 -11.02 21.83 -3.49
C ALA A 25 -9.57 21.77 -2.99
N GLY A 26 -9.36 21.27 -1.78
CA GLY A 26 -8.02 20.97 -1.26
C GLY A 26 -7.34 19.84 -2.01
N MET A 27 -8.08 18.78 -2.34
CA MET A 27 -7.55 17.66 -3.14
C MET A 27 -7.07 18.11 -4.52
N GLU A 28 -7.76 19.04 -5.17
CA GLU A 28 -7.34 19.60 -6.45
C GLU A 28 -6.14 20.56 -6.33
N LYS A 29 -6.09 21.36 -5.26
CA LYS A 29 -5.09 22.43 -5.11
C LYS A 29 -3.80 21.99 -4.45
N ASP A 30 -3.84 21.07 -3.51
CA ASP A 30 -2.66 20.73 -2.70
C ASP A 30 -1.58 19.96 -3.47
N PRO A 31 -1.89 19.07 -4.44
CA PRO A 31 -0.87 18.53 -5.35
C PRO A 31 -0.17 19.61 -6.17
N LEU A 32 -0.90 20.63 -6.62
CA LEU A 32 -0.32 21.76 -7.34
C LEU A 32 0.62 22.60 -6.45
N LYS A 33 0.25 22.81 -5.18
CA LYS A 33 1.11 23.51 -4.21
C LYS A 33 2.37 22.72 -3.88
N LEU A 34 2.25 21.39 -3.73
CA LEU A 34 3.40 20.52 -3.48
C LEU A 34 4.36 20.53 -4.67
N ALA A 35 3.84 20.36 -5.88
CA ALA A 35 4.62 20.40 -7.10
C ALA A 35 5.33 21.77 -7.25
N ALA A 36 4.60 22.87 -7.03
CA ALA A 36 5.17 24.22 -7.15
C ALA A 36 6.37 24.48 -6.21
N ARG A 37 6.45 23.82 -5.06
CA ARG A 37 7.58 23.94 -4.12
C ARG A 37 8.86 23.27 -4.63
N LEU A 38 8.71 22.27 -5.48
CA LEU A 38 9.82 21.46 -6.00
C LEU A 38 10.17 21.81 -7.46
N MET A 39 9.40 22.73 -8.10
CA MET A 39 9.67 23.14 -9.47
C MET A 39 11.01 23.85 -9.59
N GLY A 40 11.78 23.45 -10.58
CA GLY A 40 13.05 24.04 -10.97
C GLY A 40 13.29 23.89 -12.47
N PRO A 41 14.34 24.52 -13.03
CA PRO A 41 14.62 24.48 -14.46
C PRO A 41 14.94 23.08 -14.99
N ASP A 42 15.38 22.17 -14.11
CA ASP A 42 15.78 20.81 -14.48
C ASP A 42 14.64 19.77 -14.32
N VAL A 43 13.44 20.18 -13.90
CA VAL A 43 12.29 19.27 -13.78
C VAL A 43 11.71 19.00 -15.17
N ALA A 44 11.81 17.75 -15.61
CA ALA A 44 11.42 17.34 -16.96
C ALA A 44 9.99 16.75 -17.06
N ALA A 45 9.45 16.20 -15.97
CA ALA A 45 8.11 15.59 -15.93
C ALA A 45 7.57 15.51 -14.49
N ILE A 46 6.28 15.27 -14.37
CA ILE A 46 5.59 15.11 -13.09
C ILE A 46 4.97 13.72 -13.01
N GLY A 47 5.21 13.03 -11.87
CA GLY A 47 4.51 11.79 -11.51
C GLY A 47 3.64 12.00 -10.28
N LEU A 48 2.40 11.52 -10.30
CA LEU A 48 1.49 11.57 -9.16
C LEU A 48 0.94 10.18 -8.83
N GLY A 49 1.09 9.76 -7.58
CA GLY A 49 0.39 8.60 -7.02
C GLY A 49 -0.84 9.04 -6.25
N ALA A 50 -2.02 8.50 -6.61
CA ALA A 50 -3.26 8.77 -5.92
C ALA A 50 -3.86 7.49 -5.34
N ALA A 51 -4.31 7.55 -4.08
CA ALA A 51 -5.01 6.44 -3.44
C ALA A 51 -6.43 6.31 -3.99
N GLY A 52 -6.80 5.14 -4.51
CA GLY A 52 -8.13 4.86 -5.08
C GLY A 52 -8.10 4.53 -6.56
N LEU A 53 -9.27 4.58 -7.19
CA LEU A 53 -9.47 4.23 -8.60
C LEU A 53 -8.99 5.37 -9.51
N VAL A 54 -7.87 5.17 -10.17
CA VAL A 54 -7.28 6.13 -11.13
C VAL A 54 -7.48 5.59 -12.54
N SER A 55 -8.13 6.36 -13.41
CA SER A 55 -8.26 5.99 -14.82
C SER A 55 -6.93 6.13 -15.56
N TRP A 56 -6.61 5.14 -16.36
CA TRP A 56 -5.39 5.12 -17.17
C TRP A 56 -5.74 5.10 -18.66
N PRO A 57 -5.07 5.89 -19.50
CA PRO A 57 -3.97 6.84 -19.25
C PRO A 57 -4.41 8.28 -18.89
N ASP A 58 -5.70 8.50 -18.66
CA ASP A 58 -6.28 9.85 -18.50
C ASP A 58 -5.84 10.52 -17.19
N GLY A 59 -5.44 9.74 -16.16
CA GLY A 59 -4.93 10.26 -14.91
C GLY A 59 -5.97 10.98 -14.06
N THR A 60 -7.24 10.55 -14.17
CA THR A 60 -8.34 11.05 -13.35
C THR A 60 -8.52 10.15 -12.12
N LEU A 61 -8.52 10.72 -10.93
CA LEU A 61 -9.00 10.04 -9.73
C LEU A 61 -10.51 9.94 -9.77
N VAL A 62 -11.04 8.77 -10.10
CA VAL A 62 -12.47 8.52 -10.21
C VAL A 62 -13.14 8.51 -8.85
N TRP A 63 -12.56 7.73 -7.91
CA TRP A 63 -13.09 7.55 -6.57
C TRP A 63 -12.09 6.82 -5.67
N GLY A 64 -12.24 6.99 -4.34
CA GLY A 64 -11.53 6.18 -3.35
C GLY A 64 -12.26 6.21 -2.00
N PRO A 65 -12.33 5.08 -1.26
CA PRO A 65 -13.09 4.98 -0.01
C PRO A 65 -12.52 5.85 1.11
N ASN A 66 -11.27 6.25 0.98
CA ASN A 66 -10.56 7.07 1.96
C ASN A 66 -10.12 8.42 1.38
N VAL A 67 -10.66 8.82 0.24
CA VAL A 67 -10.32 10.08 -0.44
C VAL A 67 -11.53 11.00 -0.47
N VAL A 68 -11.31 12.28 -0.23
CA VAL A 68 -12.35 13.31 -0.35
C VAL A 68 -12.38 13.80 -1.79
N GLY A 69 -13.56 13.75 -2.40
CA GLY A 69 -13.76 14.12 -3.80
C GLY A 69 -13.76 12.93 -4.77
N ARG A 70 -14.14 13.20 -6.00
CA ARG A 70 -14.22 12.23 -7.09
C ARG A 70 -14.07 12.96 -8.42
N ASP A 71 -13.80 12.19 -9.48
CA ASP A 71 -13.66 12.68 -10.84
C ASP A 71 -12.67 13.86 -10.95
N ILE A 72 -11.53 13.76 -10.24
CA ILE A 72 -10.51 14.82 -10.19
C ILE A 72 -9.48 14.55 -11.31
N PRO A 73 -9.40 15.43 -12.34
CA PRO A 73 -8.52 15.25 -13.49
C PRO A 73 -7.08 15.72 -13.15
N PHE A 74 -6.39 14.99 -12.29
CA PHE A 74 -5.07 15.40 -11.79
C PHE A 74 -4.05 15.65 -12.90
N LYS A 75 -4.05 14.83 -13.95
CA LYS A 75 -3.14 15.01 -15.08
C LYS A 75 -3.34 16.36 -15.75
N ASP A 76 -4.59 16.67 -16.13
CA ASP A 76 -4.93 17.93 -16.80
C ASP A 76 -4.61 19.14 -15.91
N LEU A 77 -4.91 19.05 -14.62
CA LEU A 77 -4.61 20.11 -13.65
C LEU A 77 -3.12 20.41 -13.57
N LEU A 78 -2.26 19.36 -13.51
CA LEU A 78 -0.81 19.50 -13.43
C LEU A 78 -0.21 19.97 -14.76
N GLU A 79 -0.61 19.38 -15.87
CA GLU A 79 -0.15 19.77 -17.22
C GLU A 79 -0.54 21.22 -17.56
N SER A 80 -1.77 21.63 -17.27
CA SER A 80 -2.23 23.00 -17.49
C SER A 80 -1.48 24.02 -16.63
N ARG A 81 -1.07 23.62 -15.42
CA ARG A 81 -0.41 24.53 -14.47
C ARG A 81 1.07 24.68 -14.73
N PHE A 82 1.75 23.61 -15.15
CA PHE A 82 3.22 23.57 -15.22
C PHE A 82 3.78 23.40 -16.63
N GLY A 83 2.94 23.00 -17.59
CA GLY A 83 3.38 22.78 -18.99
C GLY A 83 4.33 21.58 -19.14
N LEU A 84 4.35 20.65 -18.17
CA LEU A 84 5.24 19.49 -18.16
C LEU A 84 4.45 18.21 -18.41
N PRO A 85 5.02 17.23 -19.11
CA PRO A 85 4.43 15.92 -19.25
C PRO A 85 4.09 15.33 -17.87
N THR A 86 2.87 14.84 -17.69
CA THR A 86 2.40 14.34 -16.40
C THR A 86 1.85 12.93 -16.52
N VAL A 87 2.21 12.08 -15.57
CA VAL A 87 1.64 10.75 -15.39
C VAL A 87 1.00 10.63 -14.02
N VAL A 88 -0.20 10.06 -13.98
CA VAL A 88 -0.94 9.80 -12.73
C VAL A 88 -1.34 8.34 -12.69
N ASP A 89 -1.10 7.68 -11.55
CA ASP A 89 -1.43 6.28 -11.35
C ASP A 89 -1.89 6.04 -9.90
N ASN A 90 -2.37 4.84 -9.62
CA ASN A 90 -2.62 4.40 -8.26
C ASN A 90 -1.30 4.33 -7.47
N ASP A 91 -1.32 4.73 -6.20
CA ASP A 91 -0.13 4.81 -5.34
C ASP A 91 0.53 3.44 -5.08
N ALA A 92 -0.26 2.37 -4.93
CA ALA A 92 0.27 1.02 -4.76
C ALA A 92 0.88 0.46 -6.06
N ASN A 93 0.33 0.79 -7.23
CA ASN A 93 0.93 0.46 -8.52
C ASN A 93 2.33 1.06 -8.66
N LEU A 94 2.47 2.34 -8.31
CA LEU A 94 3.75 3.04 -8.35
C LEU A 94 4.74 2.46 -7.34
N ALA A 95 4.27 2.16 -6.13
CA ALA A 95 5.10 1.52 -5.11
C ALA A 95 5.58 0.11 -5.56
N ALA A 96 4.72 -0.67 -6.22
CA ALA A 96 5.09 -1.98 -6.76
C ALA A 96 6.21 -1.86 -7.81
N LEU A 97 6.09 -0.90 -8.71
CA LEU A 97 7.14 -0.63 -9.70
C LEU A 97 8.46 -0.22 -9.04
N ALA A 98 8.40 0.67 -8.03
CA ALA A 98 9.58 1.11 -7.30
C ALA A 98 10.30 -0.06 -6.63
N GLU A 99 9.56 -0.92 -5.92
CA GLU A 99 10.12 -2.13 -5.30
C GLU A 99 10.72 -3.09 -6.32
N ALA A 100 10.10 -3.24 -7.50
CA ALA A 100 10.63 -4.07 -8.59
C ALA A 100 11.89 -3.49 -9.25
N ARG A 101 12.02 -2.16 -9.34
CA ARG A 101 13.14 -1.51 -10.03
C ARG A 101 14.34 -1.25 -9.11
N VAL A 102 14.09 -0.79 -7.89
CA VAL A 102 15.15 -0.30 -6.98
C VAL A 102 15.01 -0.76 -5.54
N GLY A 103 13.93 -1.47 -5.18
CA GLY A 103 13.63 -1.94 -3.83
C GLY A 103 13.88 -3.43 -3.61
N ALA A 104 13.07 -4.04 -2.73
CA ALA A 104 13.20 -5.42 -2.25
C ALA A 104 13.00 -6.49 -3.34
N ALA A 105 12.30 -6.14 -4.43
CA ALA A 105 12.06 -7.03 -5.57
C ALA A 105 12.91 -6.70 -6.79
N ARG A 106 14.03 -5.98 -6.61
CA ARG A 106 14.89 -5.56 -7.72
C ARG A 106 15.31 -6.73 -8.60
N GLY A 107 15.09 -6.56 -9.91
CA GLY A 107 15.46 -7.55 -10.93
C GLY A 107 14.40 -8.61 -11.20
N ARG A 108 13.27 -8.61 -10.46
CA ARG A 108 12.14 -9.49 -10.71
C ARG A 108 11.20 -8.89 -11.77
N GLN A 109 10.62 -9.77 -12.60
CA GLN A 109 9.71 -9.38 -13.68
C GLN A 109 8.24 -9.49 -13.25
N HIS A 110 7.93 -10.42 -12.33
CA HIS A 110 6.59 -10.66 -11.82
C HIS A 110 6.56 -10.40 -10.32
N VAL A 111 6.07 -9.23 -9.92
CA VAL A 111 6.07 -8.76 -8.53
C VAL A 111 4.65 -8.44 -8.10
N LEU A 112 4.23 -8.98 -6.98
CA LEU A 112 3.04 -8.56 -6.27
C LEU A 112 3.45 -7.71 -5.08
N LEU A 113 3.00 -6.46 -5.02
CA LEU A 113 3.07 -5.65 -3.80
C LEU A 113 1.72 -5.70 -3.07
N VAL A 114 1.77 -5.89 -1.76
CA VAL A 114 0.62 -5.74 -0.86
C VAL A 114 0.99 -4.73 0.23
N THR A 115 0.23 -3.66 0.35
CA THR A 115 0.46 -2.64 1.39
C THR A 115 -0.57 -2.75 2.50
N LEU A 116 -0.11 -2.90 3.74
CA LEU A 116 -0.92 -2.98 4.96
C LEU A 116 -0.98 -1.61 5.64
N GLY A 117 -1.79 -0.72 5.06
CA GLY A 117 -2.08 0.61 5.57
C GLY A 117 -3.43 0.67 6.30
N THR A 118 -4.17 1.78 6.18
CA THR A 118 -5.56 1.90 6.67
C THR A 118 -6.45 0.79 6.13
N GLY A 119 -6.28 0.42 4.84
CA GLY A 119 -6.83 -0.74 4.17
C GLY A 119 -5.71 -1.65 3.67
N ILE A 120 -6.03 -2.51 2.70
CA ILE A 120 -5.05 -3.25 1.91
C ILE A 120 -5.02 -2.66 0.51
N GLY A 121 -3.87 -2.16 0.09
CA GLY A 121 -3.60 -1.81 -1.30
C GLY A 121 -2.79 -2.89 -2.00
N GLY A 122 -2.89 -2.95 -3.32
CA GLY A 122 -2.09 -3.85 -4.12
C GLY A 122 -1.59 -3.23 -5.41
N GLY A 123 -0.44 -3.71 -5.87
CA GLY A 123 0.12 -3.35 -7.16
C GLY A 123 0.78 -4.56 -7.81
N ASN A 124 0.54 -4.73 -9.10
CA ASN A 124 1.05 -5.86 -9.85
C ASN A 124 2.04 -5.39 -10.91
N VAL A 125 3.24 -5.97 -10.90
CA VAL A 125 4.21 -5.84 -12.00
C VAL A 125 4.25 -7.17 -12.72
N ILE A 126 3.99 -7.15 -14.02
CA ILE A 126 4.01 -8.30 -14.93
C ILE A 126 4.92 -7.94 -16.10
N ASP A 127 5.88 -8.81 -16.43
CA ASP A 127 6.89 -8.54 -17.44
C ASP A 127 7.63 -7.22 -17.24
N GLY A 128 7.92 -6.88 -15.96
CA GLY A 128 8.59 -5.65 -15.54
C GLY A 128 7.78 -4.36 -15.71
N LYS A 129 6.48 -4.45 -15.99
CA LYS A 129 5.56 -3.32 -16.19
C LYS A 129 4.39 -3.38 -15.24
N ILE A 130 3.87 -2.22 -14.83
CA ILE A 130 2.64 -2.14 -14.04
C ILE A 130 1.48 -2.77 -14.83
N TYR A 131 0.82 -3.75 -14.25
CA TYR A 131 -0.41 -4.32 -14.79
C TYR A 131 -1.62 -3.56 -14.23
N ARG A 132 -2.29 -2.83 -15.08
CA ARG A 132 -3.45 -2.00 -14.73
C ARG A 132 -4.79 -2.62 -15.13
N GLY A 133 -4.74 -3.73 -15.91
CA GLY A 133 -5.94 -4.24 -16.56
C GLY A 133 -6.57 -3.15 -17.45
N ARG A 134 -7.85 -2.88 -17.20
CA ARG A 134 -8.57 -1.79 -17.90
C ARG A 134 -8.39 -0.41 -17.22
N SER A 135 -7.83 -0.32 -16.03
CA SER A 135 -7.38 0.80 -15.19
C SER A 135 -7.26 0.43 -13.72
N PHE A 136 -8.12 -0.45 -13.19
CA PHE A 136 -8.35 -0.63 -11.76
C PHE A 136 -7.89 -2.01 -11.24
N ALA A 137 -6.97 -2.68 -11.94
CA ALA A 137 -6.36 -3.90 -11.42
C ALA A 137 -5.50 -3.55 -10.19
N GLY A 138 -5.51 -4.44 -9.18
CA GLY A 138 -4.73 -4.23 -7.97
C GLY A 138 -5.58 -3.90 -6.72
N GLU A 139 -6.89 -3.74 -6.86
CA GLU A 139 -7.81 -3.54 -5.72
C GLU A 139 -7.99 -4.83 -4.88
N VAL A 140 -6.86 -5.50 -4.58
CA VAL A 140 -6.83 -6.83 -3.94
C VAL A 140 -7.42 -6.84 -2.53
N GLY A 141 -7.36 -5.71 -1.83
CA GLY A 141 -7.94 -5.55 -0.50
C GLY A 141 -9.45 -5.76 -0.47
N HIS A 142 -10.11 -5.60 -1.63
CA HIS A 142 -11.55 -5.80 -1.76
C HIS A 142 -11.95 -7.20 -2.28
N MET A 143 -10.98 -8.12 -2.44
CA MET A 143 -11.30 -9.54 -2.62
C MET A 143 -12.12 -10.04 -1.43
N VAL A 144 -13.22 -10.76 -1.72
CA VAL A 144 -14.02 -11.40 -0.67
C VAL A 144 -13.34 -12.70 -0.27
N VAL A 145 -12.82 -12.76 0.95
CA VAL A 145 -12.17 -13.94 1.55
C VAL A 145 -13.10 -14.71 2.49
N ASP A 146 -14.19 -14.08 2.92
CA ASP A 146 -15.24 -14.70 3.72
C ASP A 146 -16.60 -14.03 3.44
N VAL A 147 -17.51 -14.72 2.76
CA VAL A 147 -18.83 -14.19 2.38
C VAL A 147 -19.70 -13.82 3.59
N GLY A 148 -19.48 -14.45 4.76
CA GLY A 148 -20.13 -14.14 6.04
C GLY A 148 -19.45 -13.02 6.82
N GLY A 149 -18.33 -12.52 6.37
CA GLY A 149 -17.45 -11.62 7.09
C GLY A 149 -17.98 -10.22 7.34
N PRO A 150 -17.17 -9.37 7.99
CA PRO A 150 -17.54 -8.01 8.38
C PRO A 150 -17.91 -7.13 7.17
N ARG A 151 -18.67 -6.04 7.44
CA ARG A 151 -18.91 -5.01 6.42
C ARG A 151 -17.63 -4.22 6.15
N CYS A 152 -17.33 -4.03 4.87
CA CYS A 152 -16.25 -3.18 4.38
C CYS A 152 -16.79 -1.78 4.06
N THR A 153 -15.91 -0.78 4.12
CA THR A 153 -16.21 0.63 3.76
C THR A 153 -16.56 0.79 2.28
N CYS A 154 -16.15 -0.15 1.41
CA CYS A 154 -16.55 -0.16 -0.01
C CYS A 154 -18.02 -0.57 -0.23
N GLY A 155 -18.75 -0.97 0.83
CA GLY A 155 -20.14 -1.41 0.78
C GLY A 155 -20.33 -2.92 0.74
N GLN A 156 -19.29 -3.71 0.45
CA GLN A 156 -19.31 -5.17 0.41
C GLN A 156 -19.17 -5.78 1.81
N ARG A 157 -19.23 -7.12 1.90
CA ARG A 157 -18.90 -7.89 3.09
C ARG A 157 -17.73 -8.81 2.82
N GLY A 158 -16.93 -9.07 3.86
CA GLY A 158 -15.89 -10.07 3.84
C GLY A 158 -14.68 -9.74 2.98
N CYS A 159 -14.49 -8.46 2.63
CA CYS A 159 -13.28 -8.02 1.94
C CYS A 159 -12.03 -8.33 2.77
N TRP A 160 -10.96 -8.73 2.12
CA TRP A 160 -9.70 -9.11 2.75
C TRP A 160 -9.16 -8.05 3.71
N GLU A 161 -9.27 -6.76 3.36
CA GLU A 161 -8.83 -5.66 4.23
C GLU A 161 -9.56 -5.60 5.59
N THR A 162 -10.75 -6.19 5.71
CA THR A 162 -11.46 -6.23 6.99
C THR A 162 -10.85 -7.24 7.97
N PHE A 163 -9.95 -8.10 7.51
CA PHE A 163 -9.27 -9.14 8.29
C PHE A 163 -7.80 -8.86 8.52
N ALA A 164 -7.10 -8.17 7.59
CA ALA A 164 -5.64 -8.07 7.61
C ALA A 164 -5.09 -6.66 7.29
N SER A 165 -5.81 -5.59 7.64
CA SER A 165 -5.36 -4.20 7.46
C SER A 165 -4.91 -3.54 8.75
N GLY A 166 -4.29 -2.35 8.66
CA GLY A 166 -3.97 -1.53 9.83
C GLY A 166 -5.22 -1.12 10.63
N ARG A 167 -6.36 -0.86 9.96
CA ARG A 167 -7.64 -0.61 10.66
C ARG A 167 -8.08 -1.84 11.46
N ARG A 168 -7.88 -3.04 10.92
CA ARG A 168 -8.15 -4.28 11.66
C ARG A 168 -7.21 -4.40 12.85
N LEU A 169 -5.94 -4.05 12.67
CA LEU A 169 -4.95 -4.05 13.75
C LEU A 169 -5.33 -3.08 14.88
N ASP A 170 -5.87 -1.89 14.53
CA ASP A 170 -6.41 -0.95 15.53
C ASP A 170 -7.59 -1.55 16.31
N GLN A 171 -8.47 -2.31 15.66
CA GLN A 171 -9.58 -2.97 16.34
C GLN A 171 -9.06 -4.08 17.26
N ILE A 172 -8.15 -4.92 16.79
CA ILE A 172 -7.52 -5.98 17.60
C ILE A 172 -6.83 -5.37 18.83
N ALA A 173 -6.12 -4.25 18.66
CA ALA A 173 -5.47 -3.56 19.77
C ALA A 173 -6.47 -3.15 20.87
N ARG A 174 -7.63 -2.62 20.48
CA ARG A 174 -8.69 -2.27 21.42
C ARG A 174 -9.26 -3.48 22.13
N ASP A 175 -9.47 -4.57 21.38
CA ASP A 175 -10.02 -5.81 21.95
C ASP A 175 -9.04 -6.44 22.96
N VAL A 176 -7.75 -6.50 22.64
CA VAL A 176 -6.68 -6.98 23.54
C VAL A 176 -6.56 -6.10 24.80
N ALA A 177 -6.55 -4.77 24.62
CA ALA A 177 -6.46 -3.84 25.77
C ALA A 177 -7.70 -3.88 26.67
N ALA A 178 -8.89 -4.13 26.09
CA ALA A 178 -10.12 -4.29 26.86
C ALA A 178 -10.18 -5.62 27.64
N ALA A 179 -9.61 -6.68 27.06
CA ALA A 179 -9.52 -7.99 27.69
C ALA A 179 -8.53 -8.01 28.87
N ASP A 180 -7.44 -7.24 28.76
CA ASP A 180 -6.44 -7.07 29.81
C ASP A 180 -6.07 -5.59 30.00
N PRO A 181 -6.83 -4.82 30.80
CA PRO A 181 -6.53 -3.41 31.08
C PRO A 181 -5.20 -3.15 31.80
N ALA A 182 -4.61 -4.15 32.42
CA ALA A 182 -3.28 -4.08 33.05
C ALA A 182 -2.17 -4.58 32.12
N GLY A 183 -2.53 -5.13 30.96
CA GLY A 183 -1.62 -5.71 29.99
C GLY A 183 -0.77 -4.68 29.25
N ARG A 184 0.21 -5.19 28.50
CA ARG A 184 1.22 -4.37 27.83
C ARG A 184 0.60 -3.43 26.78
N THR A 185 -0.33 -3.91 25.96
CA THR A 185 -1.00 -3.10 24.94
C THR A 185 -1.77 -1.92 25.56
N ALA A 186 -2.50 -2.15 26.64
CA ALA A 186 -3.22 -1.10 27.37
C ALA A 186 -2.24 -0.11 28.03
N SER A 187 -1.17 -0.60 28.64
CA SER A 187 -0.12 0.23 29.26
C SER A 187 0.55 1.15 28.24
N LEU A 188 0.87 0.67 27.03
CA LEU A 188 1.45 1.47 25.95
C LEU A 188 0.48 2.53 25.40
N ALA A 189 -0.82 2.26 25.40
CA ALA A 189 -1.84 3.22 24.98
C ALA A 189 -2.05 4.35 26.02
N GLY A 190 -1.73 4.12 27.29
CA GLY A 190 -1.91 5.07 28.37
C GLY A 190 -3.38 5.45 28.56
N SER A 191 -3.69 6.75 28.58
CA SER A 191 -5.07 7.26 28.72
C SER A 191 -5.85 7.35 27.42
N GLY A 192 -5.19 7.07 26.28
CA GLY A 192 -5.82 7.11 24.96
C GLY A 192 -6.37 5.74 24.53
N PRO A 193 -7.12 5.69 23.41
CA PRO A 193 -7.57 4.43 22.86
C PRO A 193 -6.37 3.62 22.35
N ALA A 194 -6.38 2.30 22.60
CA ALA A 194 -5.39 1.41 22.03
C ALA A 194 -5.50 1.40 20.49
N ALA A 195 -4.36 1.41 19.84
CA ALA A 195 -4.22 1.42 18.39
C ALA A 195 -3.20 0.35 17.96
N GLY A 196 -3.19 0.01 16.66
CA GLY A 196 -2.33 -1.02 16.10
C GLY A 196 -0.84 -0.82 16.42
N ILE A 197 -0.39 0.43 16.53
CA ILE A 197 1.00 0.72 16.92
C ILE A 197 1.33 0.21 18.32
N HIS A 198 0.41 0.33 19.28
CA HIS A 198 0.60 -0.14 20.66
C HIS A 198 0.64 -1.68 20.72
N LEU A 199 -0.24 -2.34 19.95
CA LEU A 199 -0.24 -3.80 19.83
C LEU A 199 1.04 -4.30 19.16
N THR A 200 1.47 -3.65 18.08
CA THR A 200 2.70 -3.97 17.35
C THR A 200 3.91 -3.83 18.28
N GLU A 201 4.00 -2.73 19.03
CA GLU A 201 5.08 -2.50 19.97
C GLU A 201 5.08 -3.51 21.12
N ALA A 202 3.92 -3.85 21.68
CA ALA A 202 3.78 -4.89 22.68
C ALA A 202 4.27 -6.24 22.16
N ALA A 203 3.86 -6.62 20.93
CA ALA A 203 4.28 -7.87 20.30
C ALA A 203 5.80 -7.92 20.07
N ILE A 204 6.42 -6.83 19.58
CA ILE A 204 7.87 -6.72 19.40
C ILE A 204 8.62 -6.85 20.73
N GLN A 205 8.04 -6.34 21.82
CA GLN A 205 8.58 -6.46 23.19
C GLN A 205 8.33 -7.84 23.80
N GLY A 206 7.76 -8.79 23.05
CA GLY A 206 7.56 -10.18 23.49
C GLY A 206 6.31 -10.42 24.32
N ASP A 207 5.30 -9.54 24.27
CA ASP A 207 4.01 -9.76 24.93
C ASP A 207 3.22 -10.88 24.23
N PRO A 208 2.95 -12.03 24.89
CA PRO A 208 2.36 -13.18 24.22
C PRO A 208 0.94 -12.91 23.67
N PRO A 209 0.01 -12.24 24.39
CA PRO A 209 -1.31 -11.91 23.84
C PRO A 209 -1.23 -11.05 22.59
N ALA A 210 -0.34 -10.04 22.58
CA ALA A 210 -0.17 -9.19 21.41
C ALA A 210 0.45 -9.95 20.22
N ALA A 211 1.47 -10.79 20.46
CA ALA A 211 2.08 -11.60 19.42
C ALA A 211 1.08 -12.60 18.82
N GLN A 212 0.27 -13.27 19.65
CA GLN A 212 -0.78 -14.15 19.18
C GLN A 212 -1.78 -13.42 18.29
N ALA A 213 -2.28 -12.27 18.74
CA ALA A 213 -3.28 -11.49 18.01
C ALA A 213 -2.77 -10.97 16.65
N VAL A 214 -1.49 -10.57 16.59
CA VAL A 214 -0.82 -10.22 15.32
C VAL A 214 -0.66 -11.46 14.42
N GLY A 215 -0.31 -12.60 15.00
CA GLY A 215 -0.20 -13.87 14.27
C GLY A 215 -1.50 -14.33 13.64
N GLU A 216 -2.63 -14.17 14.35
CA GLU A 216 -3.97 -14.44 13.80
C GLU A 216 -4.31 -13.55 12.60
N MET A 217 -3.93 -12.27 12.63
CA MET A 217 -4.02 -11.40 11.47
C MET A 217 -3.13 -11.89 10.31
N GLY A 218 -1.94 -12.43 10.63
CA GLY A 218 -1.03 -13.05 9.67
C GLY A 218 -1.67 -14.24 8.94
N ILE A 219 -2.46 -15.06 9.63
CA ILE A 219 -3.19 -16.18 9.00
C ILE A 219 -4.14 -15.64 7.91
N TRP A 220 -4.93 -14.61 8.21
CA TRP A 220 -5.81 -13.98 7.23
C TRP A 220 -5.06 -13.33 6.07
N LEU A 221 -3.90 -12.74 6.35
CA LEU A 221 -3.00 -12.24 5.31
C LEU A 221 -2.62 -13.38 4.35
N GLY A 222 -2.19 -14.52 4.89
CA GLY A 222 -1.78 -15.69 4.12
C GLY A 222 -2.88 -16.27 3.24
N ILE A 223 -4.13 -16.32 3.71
CA ILE A 223 -5.30 -16.79 2.93
C ILE A 223 -5.48 -15.94 1.66
N GLY A 224 -5.45 -14.62 1.78
CA GLY A 224 -5.56 -13.74 0.61
C GLY A 224 -4.36 -13.85 -0.33
N LEU A 225 -3.14 -13.98 0.24
CA LEU A 225 -1.93 -14.19 -0.56
C LEU A 225 -1.99 -15.49 -1.36
N ALA A 226 -2.49 -16.60 -0.78
CA ALA A 226 -2.65 -17.87 -1.49
C ALA A 226 -3.54 -17.71 -2.74
N SER A 227 -4.65 -16.96 -2.63
CA SER A 227 -5.53 -16.68 -3.78
C SER A 227 -4.81 -15.89 -4.87
N LEU A 228 -3.99 -14.90 -4.49
CA LEU A 228 -3.23 -14.09 -5.43
C LEU A 228 -2.09 -14.87 -6.08
N VAL A 229 -1.40 -15.74 -5.33
CA VAL A 229 -0.39 -16.65 -5.90
C VAL A 229 -1.04 -17.61 -6.91
N ALA A 230 -2.21 -18.17 -6.60
CA ALA A 230 -2.92 -19.04 -7.54
C ALA A 230 -3.33 -18.34 -8.85
N LEU A 231 -3.58 -17.02 -8.81
CA LEU A 231 -4.01 -16.22 -9.96
C LEU A 231 -2.85 -15.64 -10.77
N LEU A 232 -1.77 -15.20 -10.10
CA LEU A 232 -0.73 -14.34 -10.70
C LEU A 232 0.63 -15.03 -10.77
N ASP A 233 0.85 -16.08 -9.97
CA ASP A 233 2.12 -16.82 -9.85
C ASP A 233 3.36 -15.89 -9.80
N PRO A 234 3.44 -14.94 -8.85
CA PRO A 234 4.50 -13.95 -8.82
C PRO A 234 5.84 -14.58 -8.38
N GLU A 235 6.97 -14.04 -8.89
CA GLU A 235 8.31 -14.44 -8.44
C GLU A 235 8.62 -14.03 -7.01
N VAL A 236 7.93 -12.99 -6.51
CA VAL A 236 8.08 -12.46 -5.16
C VAL A 236 6.85 -11.64 -4.76
N ILE A 237 6.50 -11.75 -3.48
CA ILE A 237 5.50 -10.89 -2.85
C ILE A 237 6.22 -9.92 -1.92
N VAL A 238 6.01 -8.62 -2.13
CA VAL A 238 6.52 -7.55 -1.27
C VAL A 238 5.39 -7.09 -0.35
N VAL A 239 5.62 -7.10 0.96
CA VAL A 239 4.65 -6.61 1.95
C VAL A 239 5.15 -5.31 2.55
N GLY A 240 4.39 -4.25 2.33
CA GLY A 240 4.68 -2.91 2.84
C GLY A 240 3.59 -2.37 3.78
N GLY A 241 3.72 -1.10 4.15
CA GLY A 241 2.78 -0.40 5.03
C GLY A 241 3.08 -0.54 6.52
N GLY A 242 2.37 0.25 7.32
CA GLY A 242 2.66 0.39 8.75
C GLY A 242 2.54 -0.91 9.55
N ALA A 243 1.56 -1.75 9.24
CA ALA A 243 1.33 -3.01 9.94
C ALA A 243 2.42 -4.06 9.64
N ALA A 244 3.09 -3.99 8.49
CA ALA A 244 4.19 -4.89 8.13
C ALA A 244 5.46 -4.69 9.00
N ARG A 245 5.57 -3.56 9.72
CA ARG A 245 6.72 -3.24 10.58
C ARG A 245 6.92 -4.22 11.74
N VAL A 246 5.91 -4.99 12.10
CA VAL A 246 6.02 -6.04 13.13
C VAL A 246 6.85 -7.24 12.67
N GLY A 247 7.20 -7.30 11.39
CA GLY A 247 8.12 -8.30 10.83
C GLY A 247 7.57 -9.72 10.86
N ASP A 248 8.42 -10.65 11.25
CA ASP A 248 8.11 -12.10 11.18
C ASP A 248 7.01 -12.56 12.13
N ILE A 249 6.66 -11.78 13.16
CA ILE A 249 5.49 -12.06 14.02
C ILE A 249 4.19 -12.10 13.16
N LEU A 250 4.12 -11.27 12.11
CA LEU A 250 3.05 -11.26 11.13
C LEU A 250 3.35 -12.15 9.92
N LEU A 251 4.57 -12.06 9.40
CA LEU A 251 4.90 -12.65 8.10
C LEU A 251 5.09 -14.17 8.18
N ASP A 252 5.57 -14.74 9.29
CA ASP A 252 5.70 -16.19 9.42
C ASP A 252 4.35 -16.91 9.46
N PRO A 253 3.37 -16.50 10.28
CA PRO A 253 2.01 -17.03 10.16
C PRO A 253 1.39 -16.84 8.77
N ALA A 254 1.68 -15.72 8.10
CA ALA A 254 1.20 -15.49 6.74
C ALA A 254 1.83 -16.45 5.73
N ARG A 255 3.13 -16.71 5.80
CA ARG A 255 3.83 -17.72 4.97
C ARG A 255 3.25 -19.12 5.17
N GLN A 256 3.07 -19.52 6.43
CA GLN A 256 2.50 -20.84 6.78
C GLN A 256 1.07 -20.98 6.27
N SER A 257 0.22 -19.98 6.51
CA SER A 257 -1.16 -19.96 6.05
C SER A 257 -1.27 -19.95 4.53
N MET A 258 -0.45 -19.15 3.84
CA MET A 258 -0.37 -19.12 2.39
C MET A 258 -0.05 -20.52 1.83
N MET A 259 0.99 -21.15 2.33
CA MET A 259 1.42 -22.49 1.86
C MET A 259 0.39 -23.58 2.19
N SER A 260 -0.29 -23.52 3.34
CA SER A 260 -1.32 -24.49 3.69
C SER A 260 -2.63 -24.34 2.93
N THR A 261 -2.88 -23.14 2.39
CA THR A 261 -4.12 -22.81 1.64
C THR A 261 -3.91 -22.95 0.12
N LEU A 262 -2.68 -22.80 -0.36
CA LEU A 262 -2.35 -22.80 -1.77
C LEU A 262 -2.45 -24.22 -2.36
N GLU A 263 -3.22 -24.37 -3.44
CA GLU A 263 -3.33 -25.62 -4.17
C GLU A 263 -1.98 -26.04 -4.75
N GLY A 264 -1.66 -27.32 -4.61
CA GLY A 264 -0.43 -27.89 -5.13
C GLY A 264 0.85 -27.42 -4.43
N SER A 265 0.76 -26.86 -3.22
CA SER A 265 1.91 -26.32 -2.49
C SER A 265 3.08 -27.32 -2.28
N ALA A 266 2.79 -28.63 -2.23
CA ALA A 266 3.80 -29.67 -2.15
C ALA A 266 4.62 -29.85 -3.44
N PHE A 267 4.20 -29.29 -4.55
CA PHE A 267 4.80 -29.41 -5.90
C PHE A 267 5.30 -28.09 -6.45
N ARG A 268 5.27 -27.02 -5.63
CA ARG A 268 5.69 -25.67 -6.03
C ARG A 268 6.78 -25.18 -5.09
N GLU A 269 7.76 -24.48 -5.66
CA GLU A 269 8.67 -23.68 -4.82
C GLU A 269 7.86 -22.58 -4.10
N PRO A 270 8.10 -22.38 -2.78
CA PRO A 270 7.42 -21.32 -2.06
C PRO A 270 7.70 -19.94 -2.64
N THR A 271 6.65 -19.20 -2.99
CA THR A 271 6.82 -17.80 -3.40
C THR A 271 7.41 -16.98 -2.25
N PRO A 272 8.56 -16.33 -2.43
CA PRO A 272 9.18 -15.52 -1.39
C PRO A 272 8.25 -14.38 -0.94
N LEU A 273 8.07 -14.24 0.37
CA LEU A 273 7.35 -13.15 1.01
C LEU A 273 8.36 -12.27 1.75
N VAL A 274 8.58 -11.06 1.26
CA VAL A 274 9.60 -10.14 1.77
C VAL A 274 9.00 -8.82 2.23
N ALA A 275 9.66 -8.16 3.19
CA ALA A 275 9.28 -6.80 3.58
C ALA A 275 9.71 -5.78 2.50
N ALA A 276 8.91 -4.72 2.32
CA ALA A 276 9.21 -3.61 1.43
C ALA A 276 10.52 -2.90 1.81
N GLY A 277 11.37 -2.61 0.82
CA GLY A 277 12.67 -1.99 1.02
C GLY A 277 12.65 -0.46 1.03
N LEU A 278 11.67 0.15 0.36
CA LEU A 278 11.62 1.63 0.17
C LEU A 278 10.72 2.34 1.20
N GLY A 279 9.99 1.58 2.02
CA GLY A 279 9.16 2.14 3.08
C GLY A 279 8.12 3.14 2.56
N GLU A 280 8.03 4.31 3.22
CA GLU A 280 7.07 5.36 2.88
C GLU A 280 7.39 6.11 1.58
N ASP A 281 8.59 5.97 1.05
CA ASP A 281 9.01 6.65 -0.16
C ASP A 281 8.72 5.86 -1.44
N ALA A 282 8.27 4.61 -1.33
CA ALA A 282 8.01 3.73 -2.48
C ALA A 282 7.10 4.38 -3.54
N GLY A 283 5.99 4.99 -3.11
CA GLY A 283 5.06 5.68 -4.02
C GLY A 283 5.69 6.89 -4.72
N ILE A 284 6.48 7.69 -3.98
CA ILE A 284 7.18 8.88 -4.53
C ILE A 284 8.24 8.44 -5.54
N VAL A 285 9.03 7.44 -5.19
CA VAL A 285 10.06 6.86 -6.07
C VAL A 285 9.42 6.30 -7.34
N GLY A 286 8.33 5.54 -7.20
CA GLY A 286 7.61 4.97 -8.33
C GLY A 286 7.03 6.04 -9.26
N ALA A 287 6.45 7.09 -8.70
CA ALA A 287 5.95 8.24 -9.47
C ALA A 287 7.08 8.90 -10.28
N GLY A 288 8.23 9.11 -9.66
CA GLY A 288 9.42 9.66 -10.32
C GLY A 288 9.96 8.77 -11.43
N LEU A 289 9.99 7.43 -11.22
CA LEU A 289 10.43 6.48 -12.24
C LEU A 289 9.54 6.51 -13.49
N VAL A 290 8.21 6.48 -13.32
CA VAL A 290 7.28 6.54 -14.46
C VAL A 290 7.33 7.91 -15.15
N ALA A 291 7.45 9.00 -14.40
CA ALA A 291 7.63 10.34 -14.97
C ALA A 291 8.92 10.44 -15.78
N ALA A 292 10.02 9.87 -15.31
CA ALA A 292 11.29 9.85 -16.03
C ALA A 292 11.23 8.99 -17.31
N GLU A 293 10.44 7.92 -17.33
CA GLU A 293 10.17 7.16 -18.55
C GLU A 293 9.40 8.01 -19.57
N LEU A 294 8.37 8.73 -19.11
CA LEU A 294 7.58 9.64 -19.96
C LEU A 294 8.41 10.77 -20.57
N ALA A 295 9.37 11.31 -19.83
CA ALA A 295 10.24 12.39 -20.32
C ALA A 295 11.26 11.96 -21.37
N ARG A 296 11.54 10.67 -21.51
CA ARG A 296 12.52 10.10 -22.46
C ARG A 296 11.90 9.65 -23.78
N GLY A 297 10.60 9.35 -23.78
CA GLY A 297 9.88 8.74 -24.88
C GLY A 297 9.18 9.64 -25.80
#